data_702295fb04d24f53cf42fa0952dcfd59
#
_entry.id   702295fb04d24f53cf42fa0952dcfd59
#
_cell.length_a   1.000
_cell.length_b   1.000
_cell.length_c   1.000
_cell.angle_alpha   90.00
_cell.angle_beta   90.00
_cell.angle_gamma   90.00
#
_symmetry.space_group_name_H-M   'P 1'
#
loop_
_entity.id
_entity.type
_entity.pdbx_description
1 polymer ?
#
loop_
_entity_poly.entity_id
_entity_poly.type
_entity_poly.pdbx_seq_one_letter_code
_entity_poly.pdbx_strand_id
1 'polypeptide(L)'
;MKFDCKKFITITLLILLCVTSSPVFSEGASEKEKDIKKLLQASGILDQLSYMQDTLMNSVSIMVSGSFPKVPDAFWGEFNKLIGKKEMDELVERVIPVYDKHMSHETVKKLITMFETPFWSDWKEKMPLISREAGVIGSEWGREHTQSTVFNTRLDGLIEKYELKKINPPPAENK
;
A
#
# COMPACT_ATOMS: atom_id res chain seq x y z
N MET A 1 -39.31 7.25 63.40
CA MET A 1 -38.49 7.79 62.31
C MET A 1 -39.30 7.71 61.00
N LYS A 2 -39.84 8.84 60.55
CA LYS A 2 -40.60 8.89 59.28
C LYS A 2 -39.60 9.13 58.13
N PHE A 3 -39.44 8.08 57.29
CA PHE A 3 -38.64 8.22 56.07
C PHE A 3 -39.41 9.07 55.05
N ASP A 4 -38.79 10.17 54.64
CA ASP A 4 -39.38 11.15 53.76
C ASP A 4 -39.22 10.64 52.31
N CYS A 5 -40.24 9.95 51.82
CA CYS A 5 -40.29 9.30 50.51
C CYS A 5 -40.15 10.25 49.30
N LYS A 6 -40.32 11.58 49.53
CA LYS A 6 -40.21 12.58 48.46
C LYS A 6 -38.77 12.92 48.07
N LYS A 7 -37.81 12.77 49.00
CA LYS A 7 -36.38 13.03 48.68
C LYS A 7 -35.72 11.91 47.90
N PHE A 8 -36.23 10.66 48.02
CA PHE A 8 -35.70 9.50 47.27
C PHE A 8 -36.11 9.53 45.79
N ILE A 9 -37.30 10.04 45.47
CA ILE A 9 -37.80 10.11 44.08
C ILE A 9 -37.04 11.18 43.28
N THR A 10 -36.62 12.27 43.92
CA THR A 10 -35.88 13.36 43.22
C THR A 10 -34.45 13.00 42.89
N ILE A 11 -33.81 12.16 43.72
CA ILE A 11 -32.42 11.68 43.47
C ILE A 11 -32.40 10.57 42.40
N THR A 12 -33.43 9.72 42.37
CA THR A 12 -33.53 8.65 41.35
C THR A 12 -33.84 9.19 39.95
N LEU A 13 -34.52 10.34 39.85
CA LEU A 13 -34.85 10.99 38.58
C LEU A 13 -33.66 11.76 37.97
N LEU A 14 -32.69 12.19 38.82
CA LEU A 14 -31.52 12.91 38.35
C LEU A 14 -30.41 11.99 37.82
N ILE A 15 -30.40 10.69 38.16
CA ILE A 15 -29.42 9.70 37.71
C ILE A 15 -29.81 9.07 36.37
N LEU A 16 -31.08 9.20 35.96
CA LEU A 16 -31.58 8.61 34.70
C LEU A 16 -31.36 9.51 33.46
N LEU A 17 -30.78 10.74 33.63
CA LEU A 17 -30.52 11.66 32.52
C LEU A 17 -29.09 11.65 32.01
N CYS A 18 -28.19 10.82 32.52
CA CYS A 18 -26.77 10.77 32.14
C CYS A 18 -26.32 9.57 31.31
N VAL A 19 -27.23 8.72 30.79
CA VAL A 19 -26.84 7.55 30.03
C VAL A 19 -27.59 7.49 28.70
N THR A 20 -27.38 8.48 27.84
CA THR A 20 -27.67 8.34 26.40
C THR A 20 -26.66 9.11 25.56
N SER A 21 -25.37 8.97 25.81
CA SER A 21 -24.35 9.12 24.79
C SER A 21 -24.08 7.74 24.22
N SER A 22 -25.07 7.19 23.51
CA SER A 22 -24.78 6.16 22.51
C SER A 22 -23.79 6.77 21.53
N PRO A 23 -22.65 6.14 21.24
CA PRO A 23 -21.87 6.52 20.08
C PRO A 23 -22.82 6.34 18.90
N VAL A 24 -23.22 7.42 18.28
CA VAL A 24 -23.86 7.39 16.97
C VAL A 24 -22.78 6.82 16.07
N PHE A 25 -22.83 5.54 15.81
CA PHE A 25 -22.18 4.92 14.68
C PHE A 25 -22.83 5.57 13.45
N SER A 26 -22.23 6.66 13.00
CA SER A 26 -22.56 7.27 11.73
C SER A 26 -22.25 6.24 10.66
N GLU A 27 -23.28 5.69 10.04
CA GLU A 27 -23.25 4.71 8.97
C GLU A 27 -22.72 5.30 7.65
N GLY A 28 -21.99 6.42 7.72
CA GLY A 28 -21.31 7.09 6.61
C GLY A 28 -19.86 7.38 6.98
N ALA A 29 -18.96 7.33 5.98
CA ALA A 29 -17.58 7.73 6.15
C ALA A 29 -17.47 9.10 6.83
N SER A 30 -16.61 9.24 7.84
CA SER A 30 -16.37 10.51 8.51
C SER A 30 -15.85 11.55 7.52
N GLU A 31 -16.01 12.84 7.79
CA GLU A 31 -15.45 13.90 6.94
C GLU A 31 -13.92 13.74 6.77
N LYS A 32 -13.22 13.28 7.80
CA LYS A 32 -11.79 13.01 7.73
C LYS A 32 -11.47 11.83 6.79
N GLU A 33 -12.27 10.77 6.80
CA GLU A 33 -12.10 9.63 5.88
C GLU A 33 -12.33 10.03 4.42
N LYS A 34 -13.34 10.86 4.16
CA LYS A 34 -13.59 11.44 2.83
C LYS A 34 -12.41 12.28 2.35
N ASP A 35 -11.87 13.11 3.24
CA ASP A 35 -10.71 13.94 2.93
C ASP A 35 -9.44 13.09 2.75
N ILE A 36 -9.26 12.01 3.51
CA ILE A 36 -8.16 11.06 3.28
C ILE A 36 -8.28 10.41 1.89
N LYS A 37 -9.46 9.98 1.49
CA LYS A 37 -9.70 9.43 0.16
C LYS A 37 -9.37 10.43 -0.95
N LYS A 38 -9.77 11.70 -0.75
CA LYS A 38 -9.40 12.82 -1.64
C LYS A 38 -7.89 13.05 -1.68
N LEU A 39 -7.21 12.98 -0.53
CA LEU A 39 -5.76 13.08 -0.42
C LEU A 39 -5.05 11.97 -1.23
N LEU A 40 -5.46 10.72 -1.08
CA LEU A 40 -4.90 9.58 -1.81
C LEU A 40 -5.02 9.78 -3.33
N GLN A 41 -6.13 10.37 -3.78
CA GLN A 41 -6.37 10.68 -5.18
C GLN A 41 -5.49 11.84 -5.67
N ALA A 42 -5.46 12.97 -4.94
CA ALA A 42 -4.73 14.17 -5.32
C ALA A 42 -3.20 13.95 -5.31
N SER A 43 -2.70 13.18 -4.36
CA SER A 43 -1.26 12.88 -4.22
C SER A 43 -0.69 11.99 -5.34
N GLY A 44 -1.54 11.24 -6.07
CA GLY A 44 -1.11 10.24 -7.05
C GLY A 44 -0.84 8.84 -6.46
N ILE A 45 -1.15 8.62 -5.17
CA ILE A 45 -0.99 7.30 -4.53
C ILE A 45 -1.88 6.25 -5.20
N LEU A 46 -3.08 6.63 -5.65
CA LEU A 46 -3.96 5.70 -6.39
C LEU A 46 -3.34 5.26 -7.71
N ASP A 47 -2.65 6.16 -8.42
CA ASP A 47 -1.94 5.82 -9.65
C ASP A 47 -0.80 4.81 -9.36
N GLN A 48 -0.11 5.00 -8.24
CA GLN A 48 0.95 4.10 -7.79
C GLN A 48 0.43 2.72 -7.38
N LEU A 49 -0.72 2.64 -6.72
CA LEU A 49 -1.39 1.38 -6.40
C LEU A 49 -1.83 0.64 -7.67
N SER A 50 -2.34 1.35 -8.67
CA SER A 50 -2.69 0.76 -9.98
C SER A 50 -1.45 0.18 -10.68
N TYR A 51 -0.32 0.89 -10.65
CA TYR A 51 0.94 0.37 -11.19
C TYR A 51 1.42 -0.90 -10.46
N MET A 52 1.26 -0.95 -9.13
CA MET A 52 1.55 -2.17 -8.35
C MET A 52 0.63 -3.33 -8.74
N GLN A 53 -0.65 -3.08 -8.98
CA GLN A 53 -1.60 -4.06 -9.47
C GLN A 53 -1.14 -4.63 -10.81
N ASP A 54 -0.80 -3.78 -11.78
CA ASP A 54 -0.33 -4.21 -13.10
C ASP A 54 0.94 -5.05 -13.00
N THR A 55 1.88 -4.65 -12.14
CA THR A 55 3.11 -5.39 -11.88
C THR A 55 2.85 -6.78 -11.28
N LEU A 56 1.91 -6.86 -10.32
CA LEU A 56 1.48 -8.13 -9.73
C LEU A 56 0.85 -9.04 -10.78
N MET A 57 -0.10 -8.52 -11.56
CA MET A 57 -0.79 -9.27 -12.61
C MET A 57 0.19 -9.78 -13.68
N ASN A 58 1.15 -8.94 -14.09
CA ASN A 58 2.20 -9.35 -15.01
C ASN A 58 3.09 -10.47 -14.44
N SER A 59 3.49 -10.36 -13.18
CA SER A 59 4.29 -11.40 -12.50
C SER A 59 3.56 -12.74 -12.44
N VAL A 60 2.26 -12.72 -12.12
CA VAL A 60 1.43 -13.93 -12.10
C VAL A 60 1.24 -14.47 -13.52
N SER A 61 1.07 -13.61 -14.54
CA SER A 61 0.92 -14.05 -15.92
C SER A 61 2.18 -14.78 -16.44
N ILE A 62 3.37 -14.30 -16.09
CA ILE A 62 4.63 -14.95 -16.40
C ILE A 62 4.72 -16.34 -15.74
N MET A 63 4.32 -16.44 -14.48
CA MET A 63 4.28 -17.71 -13.74
C MET A 63 3.30 -18.71 -14.39
N VAL A 64 2.09 -18.27 -14.76
CA VAL A 64 1.09 -19.09 -15.46
C VAL A 64 1.63 -19.57 -16.81
N SER A 65 2.18 -18.65 -17.61
CA SER A 65 2.74 -18.98 -18.92
C SER A 65 3.90 -19.98 -18.84
N GLY A 66 4.72 -19.87 -17.79
CA GLY A 66 5.81 -20.81 -17.54
C GLY A 66 5.32 -22.21 -17.13
N SER A 67 4.21 -22.28 -16.41
CA SER A 67 3.60 -23.54 -15.96
C SER A 67 2.72 -24.19 -17.03
N PHE A 68 2.09 -23.39 -17.88
CA PHE A 68 1.13 -23.80 -18.89
C PHE A 68 1.50 -23.22 -20.27
N PRO A 69 2.30 -23.92 -21.09
CA PRO A 69 2.78 -23.39 -22.38
C PRO A 69 1.67 -23.12 -23.42
N LYS A 70 0.49 -23.69 -23.23
CA LYS A 70 -0.68 -23.50 -24.11
C LYS A 70 -1.84 -22.93 -23.33
N VAL A 71 -1.91 -21.59 -23.28
CA VAL A 71 -3.02 -20.86 -22.63
C VAL A 71 -3.89 -20.21 -23.71
N PRO A 72 -5.21 -20.48 -23.78
CA PRO A 72 -6.09 -19.84 -24.72
C PRO A 72 -6.19 -18.31 -24.47
N ASP A 73 -6.36 -17.52 -25.55
CA ASP A 73 -6.48 -16.07 -25.43
C ASP A 73 -7.67 -15.64 -24.55
N ALA A 74 -8.77 -16.38 -24.59
CA ALA A 74 -9.92 -16.14 -23.74
C ALA A 74 -9.60 -16.18 -22.24
N PHE A 75 -8.65 -17.03 -21.82
CA PHE A 75 -8.18 -17.08 -20.42
C PHE A 75 -7.61 -15.74 -19.98
N TRP A 76 -6.77 -15.11 -20.80
CA TRP A 76 -6.13 -13.84 -20.45
C TRP A 76 -7.15 -12.71 -20.32
N GLY A 77 -8.23 -12.76 -21.14
CA GLY A 77 -9.34 -11.82 -21.03
C GLY A 77 -10.08 -11.89 -19.68
N GLU A 78 -10.16 -13.08 -19.08
CA GLU A 78 -10.77 -13.28 -17.76
C GLU A 78 -9.75 -13.06 -16.64
N PHE A 79 -8.53 -13.53 -16.81
CA PHE A 79 -7.43 -13.34 -15.88
C PHE A 79 -7.22 -11.86 -15.53
N ASN A 80 -7.20 -10.98 -16.54
CA ASN A 80 -7.02 -9.54 -16.33
C ASN A 80 -8.18 -8.87 -15.55
N LYS A 81 -9.28 -9.59 -15.32
CA LYS A 81 -10.42 -9.10 -14.52
C LYS A 81 -10.39 -9.60 -13.08
N LEU A 82 -9.44 -10.47 -12.71
CA LEU A 82 -9.36 -11.06 -11.36
C LEU A 82 -9.10 -10.00 -10.28
N ILE A 83 -8.34 -8.97 -10.62
CA ILE A 83 -8.16 -7.80 -9.75
C ILE A 83 -8.65 -6.59 -10.54
N GLY A 84 -9.82 -6.11 -10.22
CA GLY A 84 -10.46 -4.98 -10.90
C GLY A 84 -10.68 -3.81 -9.95
N LYS A 85 -11.58 -2.92 -10.37
CA LYS A 85 -11.93 -1.72 -9.61
C LYS A 85 -12.41 -2.04 -8.18
N LYS A 86 -13.17 -3.13 -8.00
CA LYS A 86 -13.72 -3.51 -6.69
C LYS A 86 -12.61 -3.84 -5.69
N GLU A 87 -11.63 -4.64 -6.08
CA GLU A 87 -10.51 -5.04 -5.25
C GLU A 87 -9.59 -3.84 -4.94
N MET A 88 -9.43 -2.93 -5.91
CA MET A 88 -8.70 -1.68 -5.71
C MET A 88 -9.43 -0.72 -4.75
N ASP A 89 -10.74 -0.58 -4.88
CA ASP A 89 -11.55 0.21 -3.94
C ASP A 89 -11.46 -0.38 -2.51
N GLU A 90 -11.50 -1.72 -2.36
CA GLU A 90 -11.30 -2.40 -1.07
C GLU A 90 -9.92 -2.12 -0.48
N LEU A 91 -8.86 -2.14 -1.31
CA LEU A 91 -7.50 -1.80 -0.85
C LEU A 91 -7.45 -0.36 -0.33
N VAL A 92 -8.07 0.59 -1.02
CA VAL A 92 -8.15 1.98 -0.58
C VAL A 92 -8.85 2.10 0.77
N GLU A 93 -9.99 1.42 0.96
CA GLU A 93 -10.71 1.41 2.24
C GLU A 93 -9.86 0.84 3.40
N ARG A 94 -9.00 -0.13 3.12
CA ARG A 94 -8.05 -0.68 4.13
C ARG A 94 -6.90 0.28 4.44
N VAL A 95 -6.53 1.16 3.53
CA VAL A 95 -5.46 2.15 3.71
C VAL A 95 -5.92 3.37 4.50
N ILE A 96 -7.19 3.80 4.34
CA ILE A 96 -7.76 4.97 5.03
C ILE A 96 -7.49 4.98 6.54
N PRO A 97 -7.74 3.89 7.31
CA PRO A 97 -7.49 3.88 8.76
C PRO A 97 -6.02 4.10 9.13
N VAL A 98 -5.08 3.77 8.26
CA VAL A 98 -3.65 4.01 8.49
C VAL A 98 -3.37 5.52 8.47
N TYR A 99 -3.91 6.23 7.49
CA TYR A 99 -3.81 7.69 7.43
C TYR A 99 -4.55 8.37 8.57
N ASP A 100 -5.75 7.89 8.89
CA ASP A 100 -6.55 8.40 10.01
C ASP A 100 -5.79 8.34 11.35
N LYS A 101 -5.10 7.24 11.58
CA LYS A 101 -4.29 7.02 12.79
C LYS A 101 -3.08 7.97 12.88
N HIS A 102 -2.43 8.27 11.76
CA HIS A 102 -1.13 8.96 11.75
C HIS A 102 -1.22 10.45 11.41
N MET A 103 -2.34 10.93 10.88
CA MET A 103 -2.50 12.32 10.46
C MET A 103 -3.68 12.99 11.15
N SER A 104 -3.52 14.25 11.56
CA SER A 104 -4.64 15.08 11.96
C SER A 104 -5.49 15.47 10.74
N HIS A 105 -6.78 15.73 10.92
CA HIS A 105 -7.66 16.19 9.84
C HIS A 105 -7.16 17.50 9.21
N GLU A 106 -6.59 18.39 10.04
CA GLU A 106 -5.98 19.64 9.57
C GLU A 106 -4.79 19.37 8.64
N THR A 107 -3.92 18.42 9.00
CA THR A 107 -2.78 18.00 8.15
C THR A 107 -3.25 17.45 6.81
N VAL A 108 -4.28 16.59 6.82
CA VAL A 108 -4.89 16.03 5.60
C VAL A 108 -5.36 17.15 4.67
N LYS A 109 -6.10 18.15 5.20
CA LYS A 109 -6.58 19.31 4.40
C LYS A 109 -5.44 20.13 3.80
N LYS A 110 -4.39 20.39 4.57
CA LYS A 110 -3.20 21.13 4.07
C LYS A 110 -2.50 20.38 2.94
N LEU A 111 -2.36 19.06 3.06
CA LEU A 111 -1.78 18.22 2.02
C LEU A 111 -2.64 18.20 0.76
N ILE A 112 -3.98 18.10 0.88
CA ILE A 112 -4.87 18.19 -0.26
C ILE A 112 -4.64 19.51 -1.01
N THR A 113 -4.62 20.63 -0.29
CA THR A 113 -4.37 21.95 -0.89
C THR A 113 -3.03 22.01 -1.63
N MET A 114 -1.98 21.39 -1.09
CA MET A 114 -0.66 21.33 -1.74
C MET A 114 -0.70 20.46 -3.00
N PHE A 115 -1.34 19.29 -2.94
CA PHE A 115 -1.41 18.35 -4.07
C PHE A 115 -2.41 18.73 -5.16
N GLU A 116 -3.32 19.68 -4.91
CA GLU A 116 -4.22 20.25 -5.91
C GLU A 116 -3.62 21.45 -6.66
N THR A 117 -2.34 21.77 -6.43
CA THR A 117 -1.67 22.87 -7.14
C THR A 117 -1.29 22.47 -8.58
N PRO A 118 -1.28 23.43 -9.53
CA PRO A 118 -0.78 23.19 -10.88
C PRO A 118 0.66 22.67 -10.91
N PHE A 119 1.50 23.14 -9.98
CA PHE A 119 2.87 22.67 -9.82
C PHE A 119 2.94 21.15 -9.54
N TRP A 120 2.08 20.64 -8.64
CA TRP A 120 2.03 19.20 -8.35
C TRP A 120 1.52 18.39 -9.55
N SER A 121 0.51 18.90 -10.26
CA SER A 121 0.02 18.25 -11.47
C SER A 121 1.11 18.11 -12.54
N ASP A 122 1.88 19.17 -12.79
CA ASP A 122 3.02 19.15 -13.71
C ASP A 122 4.11 18.16 -13.27
N TRP A 123 4.42 18.15 -11.98
CA TRP A 123 5.37 17.18 -11.41
C TRP A 123 4.89 15.74 -11.59
N LYS A 124 3.63 15.44 -11.24
CA LYS A 124 3.03 14.12 -11.33
C LYS A 124 3.01 13.58 -12.76
N GLU A 125 2.77 14.44 -13.75
CA GLU A 125 2.80 14.08 -15.17
C GLU A 125 4.20 13.70 -15.65
N LYS A 126 5.23 14.40 -15.18
CA LYS A 126 6.62 14.19 -15.58
C LYS A 126 7.30 13.00 -14.90
N MET A 127 6.89 12.67 -13.68
CA MET A 127 7.54 11.62 -12.86
C MET A 127 7.62 10.25 -13.52
N PRO A 128 6.59 9.74 -14.23
CA PRO A 128 6.69 8.45 -14.92
C PRO A 128 7.78 8.43 -16.01
N LEU A 129 7.95 9.54 -16.73
CA LEU A 129 8.99 9.67 -17.77
C LEU A 129 10.38 9.70 -17.14
N ILE A 130 10.56 10.56 -16.12
CA ILE A 130 11.81 10.65 -15.35
C ILE A 130 12.19 9.30 -14.75
N SER A 131 11.24 8.61 -14.11
CA SER A 131 11.48 7.30 -13.47
C SER A 131 11.88 6.25 -14.49
N ARG A 132 11.29 6.26 -15.69
CA ARG A 132 11.66 5.33 -16.77
C ARG A 132 13.08 5.54 -17.23
N GLU A 133 13.44 6.79 -17.55
CA GLU A 133 14.79 7.13 -18.03
C GLU A 133 15.84 6.88 -16.95
N ALA A 134 15.58 7.31 -15.71
CA ALA A 134 16.45 7.04 -14.57
C ALA A 134 16.60 5.53 -14.30
N GLY A 135 15.53 4.75 -14.50
CA GLY A 135 15.54 3.29 -14.38
C GLY A 135 16.47 2.62 -15.41
N VAL A 136 16.50 3.10 -16.66
CA VAL A 136 17.43 2.61 -17.67
C VAL A 136 18.88 2.89 -17.25
N ILE A 137 19.17 4.13 -16.84
CA ILE A 137 20.50 4.53 -16.36
C ILE A 137 20.92 3.69 -15.15
N GLY A 138 20.01 3.49 -14.19
CA GLY A 138 20.26 2.65 -13.01
C GLY A 138 20.56 1.19 -13.35
N SER A 139 19.84 0.64 -14.33
CA SER A 139 20.07 -0.73 -14.83
C SER A 139 21.42 -0.88 -15.52
N GLU A 140 21.80 0.08 -16.36
CA GLU A 140 23.11 0.09 -17.01
C GLU A 140 24.25 0.21 -16.01
N TRP A 141 24.14 1.15 -15.08
CA TRP A 141 25.09 1.31 -14.00
C TRP A 141 25.23 0.03 -13.15
N GLY A 142 24.11 -0.58 -12.78
CA GLY A 142 24.09 -1.83 -12.02
C GLY A 142 24.81 -2.96 -12.76
N ARG A 143 24.55 -3.11 -14.06
CA ARG A 143 25.22 -4.10 -14.93
C ARG A 143 26.73 -3.85 -15.00
N GLU A 144 27.15 -2.64 -15.28
CA GLU A 144 28.57 -2.27 -15.36
C GLU A 144 29.32 -2.59 -14.06
N HIS A 145 28.72 -2.26 -12.92
CA HIS A 145 29.33 -2.49 -11.61
C HIS A 145 29.38 -3.98 -11.26
N THR A 146 28.30 -4.72 -11.44
CA THR A 146 28.25 -6.15 -11.10
C THR A 146 29.10 -7.02 -12.04
N GLN A 147 29.35 -6.58 -13.27
CA GLN A 147 30.24 -7.26 -14.22
C GLN A 147 31.70 -6.81 -14.10
N SER A 148 32.01 -5.82 -13.27
CA SER A 148 33.38 -5.35 -13.11
C SER A 148 34.27 -6.37 -12.40
N THR A 149 35.54 -6.44 -12.80
CA THR A 149 36.55 -7.28 -12.12
C THR A 149 36.65 -6.92 -10.64
N VAL A 150 36.56 -5.64 -10.29
CA VAL A 150 36.66 -5.17 -8.89
C VAL A 150 35.53 -5.75 -8.05
N PHE A 151 34.29 -5.73 -8.56
CA PHE A 151 33.14 -6.29 -7.85
C PHE A 151 33.32 -7.80 -7.65
N ASN A 152 33.66 -8.53 -8.73
CA ASN A 152 33.82 -9.96 -8.68
C ASN A 152 34.93 -10.40 -7.73
N THR A 153 36.08 -9.73 -7.76
CA THR A 153 37.20 -10.01 -6.83
C THR A 153 36.76 -9.79 -5.36
N ARG A 154 36.01 -8.72 -5.07
CA ARG A 154 35.49 -8.46 -3.72
C ARG A 154 34.45 -9.50 -3.30
N LEU A 155 33.58 -9.91 -4.20
CA LEU A 155 32.58 -10.95 -3.96
C LEU A 155 33.25 -12.29 -3.66
N ASP A 156 34.24 -12.70 -4.46
CA ASP A 156 35.00 -13.91 -4.23
C ASP A 156 35.70 -13.89 -2.87
N GLY A 157 36.32 -12.76 -2.50
CA GLY A 157 36.91 -12.59 -1.16
C GLY A 157 35.89 -12.72 -0.02
N LEU A 158 34.63 -12.29 -0.22
CA LEU A 158 33.58 -12.49 0.78
C LEU A 158 33.16 -13.98 0.83
N ILE A 159 33.02 -14.65 -0.33
CA ILE A 159 32.69 -16.08 -0.40
C ILE A 159 33.73 -16.92 0.35
N GLU A 160 35.01 -16.62 0.16
CA GLU A 160 36.12 -17.29 0.86
C GLU A 160 36.11 -16.98 2.36
N LYS A 161 36.03 -15.68 2.73
CA LYS A 161 36.03 -15.24 4.13
C LYS A 161 34.98 -15.93 5.00
N TYR A 162 33.79 -16.13 4.42
CA TYR A 162 32.66 -16.75 5.12
C TYR A 162 32.52 -18.24 4.83
N GLU A 163 33.49 -18.86 4.13
CA GLU A 163 33.50 -20.30 3.77
C GLU A 163 32.18 -20.77 3.12
N LEU A 164 31.54 -19.94 2.29
CA LEU A 164 30.20 -20.22 1.76
C LEU A 164 30.14 -21.53 0.98
N LYS A 165 31.20 -21.90 0.23
CA LYS A 165 31.26 -23.15 -0.52
C LYS A 165 31.31 -24.38 0.40
N LYS A 166 31.86 -24.25 1.61
CA LYS A 166 31.95 -25.32 2.60
C LYS A 166 30.64 -25.57 3.31
N ILE A 167 29.91 -24.50 3.66
CA ILE A 167 28.60 -24.60 4.33
C ILE A 167 27.44 -24.90 3.37
N ASN A 168 27.65 -24.72 2.05
CA ASN A 168 26.69 -25.01 0.99
C ASN A 168 27.34 -25.93 -0.07
N PRO A 169 27.63 -27.20 0.24
CA PRO A 169 28.20 -28.11 -0.75
C PRO A 169 27.17 -28.31 -1.88
N PRO A 170 27.67 -28.50 -3.15
CA PRO A 170 26.79 -28.81 -4.25
C PRO A 170 26.03 -30.11 -3.97
N PRO A 171 24.80 -30.28 -4.51
CA PRO A 171 24.06 -31.53 -4.38
C PRO A 171 24.92 -32.68 -4.88
N ALA A 172 24.91 -33.80 -4.13
CA ALA A 172 25.61 -34.99 -4.54
C ALA A 172 25.12 -35.43 -5.94
N GLU A 173 26.03 -35.53 -6.92
CA GLU A 173 25.69 -36.08 -8.22
C GLU A 173 25.20 -37.53 -8.02
N ASN A 174 23.92 -37.74 -8.25
CA ASN A 174 23.36 -39.10 -8.31
C ASN A 174 23.98 -39.82 -9.53
N LYS A 175 24.95 -40.67 -9.25
CA LYS A 175 25.49 -41.62 -10.23
C LYS A 175 24.48 -42.74 -10.49
#